data_41b495a64fb2c678190b448e8b4047ed
#
_entry.id   41b495a64fb2c678190b448e8b4047ed
#
_cell.length_a   1.000
_cell.length_b   1.000
_cell.length_c   1.000
_cell.angle_alpha   90.00
_cell.angle_beta   90.00
_cell.angle_gamma   90.00
#
_symmetry.space_group_name_H-M   'P 1'
#
loop_
_entity.id
_entity.type
_entity.pdbx_description
1 polymer ?
#
loop_
_entity_poly.entity_id
_entity_poly.type
_entity_poly.pdbx_seq_one_letter_code
_entity_poly.pdbx_strand_id
1 'polypeptide(L)' 'VAAEADSNLLLRLLEPFVIHDVLPSAVTCAADARGLSATVDFSAEPAVAERLRMRLAVTVGVRAAELAPVRAPASRAA' A
#
# COMPACT_ATOMS: atom_id res chain seq x y z
N VAL A 1 -1.70 -4.08 -3.49
CA VAL A 1 -0.38 -4.62 -3.78
C VAL A 1 -0.43 -6.14 -3.78
N ALA A 2 0.00 -6.73 -4.85
CA ALA A 2 0.15 -8.18 -4.95
C ALA A 2 1.62 -8.53 -4.84
N ALA A 3 1.97 -9.47 -3.97
CA ALA A 3 3.35 -9.76 -3.67
C ALA A 3 3.51 -11.22 -3.25
N GLU A 4 4.75 -11.62 -3.07
CA GLU A 4 5.05 -12.94 -2.56
C GLU A 4 4.70 -13.04 -1.08
N ALA A 5 4.32 -14.24 -0.65
CA ALA A 5 3.94 -14.46 0.74
C ALA A 5 5.20 -14.58 1.60
N ASP A 6 5.70 -13.44 2.05
CA ASP A 6 6.92 -13.33 2.84
C ASP A 6 6.67 -12.29 3.93
N SER A 7 6.83 -12.69 5.17
CA SER A 7 6.56 -11.79 6.29
C SER A 7 7.49 -10.58 6.30
N ASN A 8 8.72 -10.73 5.84
CA ASN A 8 9.63 -9.60 5.75
C ASN A 8 9.16 -8.58 4.72
N LEU A 9 8.50 -9.06 3.68
CA LEU A 9 8.00 -8.20 2.63
C LEU A 9 6.91 -7.28 3.16
N LEU A 10 6.11 -7.75 4.09
CA LEU A 10 5.05 -6.94 4.67
C LEU A 10 5.61 -5.66 5.28
N LEU A 11 6.72 -5.76 6.01
CA LEU A 11 7.36 -4.58 6.58
C LEU A 11 7.87 -3.64 5.48
N ARG A 12 8.40 -4.21 4.43
CA ARG A 12 8.92 -3.42 3.32
C ARG A 12 7.83 -2.67 2.57
N LEU A 13 6.62 -3.20 2.58
CA LEU A 13 5.50 -2.53 1.94
C LEU A 13 5.10 -1.26 2.67
N LEU A 14 5.33 -1.20 3.97
CA LEU A 14 4.98 -0.04 4.76
C LEU A 14 6.11 0.98 4.87
N GLU A 15 7.33 0.58 4.57
CA GLU A 15 8.49 1.44 4.71
C GLU A 15 8.39 2.73 3.89
N PRO A 16 7.96 2.70 2.63
CA PRO A 16 7.84 3.95 1.87
C PRO A 16 6.92 4.96 2.50
N PHE A 17 5.88 4.50 3.18
CA PHE A 17 4.96 5.40 3.86
C PHE A 17 5.66 6.12 5.01
N VAL A 18 6.52 5.42 5.72
CA VAL A 18 7.31 6.01 6.79
C VAL A 18 8.28 7.04 6.22
N ILE A 19 8.94 6.70 5.12
CA ILE A 19 9.91 7.59 4.49
C ILE A 19 9.26 8.89 4.04
N HIS A 20 8.06 8.81 3.51
CA HIS A 20 7.33 9.99 3.03
C HIS A 20 6.45 10.61 4.11
N ASP A 21 6.55 10.12 5.33
CA ASP A 21 5.79 10.63 6.47
C ASP A 21 4.29 10.60 6.21
N VAL A 22 3.83 9.51 5.63
CA VAL A 22 2.41 9.28 5.35
C VAL A 22 1.91 8.19 6.28
N LEU A 23 0.95 8.53 7.12
CA LEU A 23 0.36 7.55 8.04
C LEU A 23 -0.84 6.91 7.37
N PRO A 24 -0.82 5.62 7.11
CA PRO A 24 -1.99 4.95 6.56
C PRO A 24 -3.17 5.01 7.51
N SER A 25 -4.35 5.19 6.96
CA SER A 25 -5.57 5.17 7.77
C SER A 25 -6.09 3.75 7.95
N ALA A 26 -5.74 2.86 7.05
CA ALA A 26 -6.13 1.46 7.17
C ALA A 26 -5.16 0.61 6.36
N VAL A 27 -4.86 -0.56 6.89
CA VAL A 27 -4.02 -1.54 6.19
C VAL A 27 -4.73 -2.88 6.30
N THR A 28 -4.97 -3.50 5.17
CA THR A 28 -5.59 -4.81 5.10
C THR A 28 -4.65 -5.74 4.36
N CYS A 29 -4.46 -6.93 4.88
CA CYS A 29 -3.51 -7.86 4.31
C CYS A 29 -4.10 -9.27 4.38
N ALA A 30 -3.94 -9.99 3.30
CA ALA A 30 -4.35 -11.39 3.22
C ALA A 30 -3.30 -12.18 2.47
N ALA A 31 -3.02 -13.37 2.96
CA ALA A 31 -2.04 -14.24 2.34
C ALA A 31 -2.64 -15.62 2.11
N ASP A 32 -2.29 -16.21 0.98
CA ASP A 32 -2.71 -17.58 0.67
C ASP A 32 -1.59 -18.25 -0.14
N ALA A 33 -1.88 -19.41 -0.72
CA ALA A 33 -0.89 -20.17 -1.46
C ALA A 33 -0.36 -19.43 -2.68
N ARG A 34 -1.10 -18.46 -3.18
CA ARG A 34 -0.69 -17.69 -4.35
C ARG A 34 0.23 -16.54 -4.00
N GLY A 35 0.17 -16.06 -2.77
CA GLY A 35 0.98 -14.95 -2.36
C GLY A 35 0.25 -14.05 -1.37
N LEU A 36 0.69 -12.80 -1.33
CA LEU A 36 0.22 -11.79 -0.40
C LEU A 36 -0.53 -10.70 -1.17
N SER A 37 -1.67 -10.30 -0.63
CA SER A 37 -2.40 -9.16 -1.16
C SER A 37 -2.56 -8.15 -0.03
N ALA A 38 -2.16 -6.92 -0.27
CA ALA A 38 -2.24 -5.87 0.74
C ALA A 38 -2.91 -4.64 0.16
N THR A 39 -3.75 -4.03 0.97
CA THR A 39 -4.41 -2.78 0.61
C THR A 39 -4.08 -1.76 1.69
N VAL A 40 -3.59 -0.62 1.27
CA VAL A 40 -3.22 0.46 2.18
C VAL A 40 -4.02 1.69 1.81
N ASP A 41 -4.84 2.16 2.73
CA ASP A 41 -5.61 3.38 2.54
C ASP A 41 -4.86 4.53 3.18
N PHE A 42 -4.69 5.60 2.44
CA PHE A 42 -3.94 6.76 2.93
C PHE A 42 -4.37 8.02 2.21
N SER A 43 -3.98 9.16 2.76
CA SER A 43 -4.20 10.46 2.13
C SER A 43 -2.86 11.09 1.83
N ALA A 44 -2.69 11.51 0.58
CA ALA A 44 -1.46 12.17 0.16
C ALA A 44 -1.74 12.94 -1.11
N GLU A 45 -0.89 13.90 -1.41
CA GLU A 45 -0.98 14.59 -2.68
C GLU A 45 -0.71 13.63 -3.82
N PRO A 46 -1.29 13.86 -5.00
CA PRO A 46 -1.12 12.92 -6.11
C PRO A 46 0.33 12.61 -6.45
N ALA A 47 1.22 13.58 -6.37
CA ALA A 47 2.62 13.36 -6.67
C ALA A 47 3.26 12.41 -5.65
N VAL A 48 2.91 12.56 -4.39
CA VAL A 48 3.44 11.69 -3.34
C VAL A 48 2.85 10.29 -3.49
N ALA A 49 1.54 10.21 -3.76
CA ALA A 49 0.89 8.92 -3.95
C ALA A 49 1.54 8.13 -5.08
N GLU A 50 1.86 8.79 -6.19
CA GLU A 50 2.49 8.11 -7.31
C GLU A 50 3.92 7.65 -6.96
N ARG A 51 4.65 8.43 -6.19
CA ARG A 51 5.98 8.03 -5.75
C ARG A 51 5.91 6.79 -4.85
N LEU A 52 4.91 6.74 -3.98
CA LEU A 52 4.70 5.57 -3.14
C LEU A 52 4.42 4.35 -3.99
N ARG A 53 3.54 4.48 -4.97
CA ARG A 53 3.23 3.37 -5.87
C ARG A 53 4.48 2.88 -6.60
N MET A 54 5.27 3.80 -7.13
CA MET A 54 6.48 3.44 -7.87
C MET A 54 7.49 2.74 -6.97
N ARG A 55 7.61 3.21 -5.74
CA ARG A 55 8.51 2.59 -4.78
C ARG A 55 8.10 1.16 -4.48
N LEU A 56 6.79 0.96 -4.31
CA LEU A 56 6.26 -0.37 -4.07
C LEU A 56 6.45 -1.27 -5.28
N ALA A 57 6.24 -0.73 -6.46
CA ALA A 57 6.34 -1.52 -7.68
C ALA A 57 7.75 -2.07 -7.93
N VAL A 58 8.78 -1.37 -7.44
CA VAL A 58 10.16 -1.82 -7.63
C VAL A 58 10.70 -2.59 -6.43
N THR A 59 9.89 -2.78 -5.40
CA THR A 59 10.32 -3.55 -4.25
C THR A 59 10.43 -5.03 -4.63
N VAL A 60 11.54 -5.65 -4.27
CA VAL A 60 11.76 -7.06 -4.59
C VAL A 60 10.67 -7.89 -3.92
N GLY A 61 10.04 -8.76 -4.70
CA GLY A 61 8.96 -9.61 -4.21
C GLY A 61 7.58 -9.06 -4.53
N VAL A 62 7.46 -7.81 -4.91
CA VAL A 62 6.19 -7.22 -5.31
C VAL A 62 5.93 -7.54 -6.77
N ARG A 63 4.76 -8.09 -7.05
CA ARG A 63 4.36 -8.45 -8.40
C ARG A 63 3.61 -7.33 -9.09
N ALA A 64 2.80 -6.59 -8.33
CA ALA A 64 2.01 -5.50 -8.87
C ALA A 64 1.66 -4.53 -7.78
N ALA A 65 1.70 -3.24 -8.10
CA ALA A 65 1.28 -2.18 -7.20
C ALA A 65 0.41 -1.22 -8.01
N GLU A 66 -0.81 -1.05 -7.57
CA GLU A 66 -1.77 -0.19 -8.24
C GLU A 66 -2.27 0.89 -7.31
N LEU A 67 -2.54 2.03 -7.87
CA LEU A 67 -3.04 3.17 -7.12
C LEU A 67 -4.43 3.50 -7.64
N ALA A 68 -5.39 3.60 -6.73
CA ALA A 68 -6.75 3.95 -7.09
C ALA A 68 -7.28 5.00 -6.13
N PRO A 69 -8.04 5.97 -6.63
CA PRO A 69 -8.65 6.95 -5.75
C PRO A 69 -9.68 6.26 -4.88
N VAL A 70 -9.60 6.51 -3.58
CA VAL A 70 -10.61 6.04 -2.66
C VAL A 70 -11.61 7.16 -2.51
N ARG A 71 -12.85 6.85 -2.86
CA ARG A 71 -13.90 7.81 -2.67
C ARG A 71 -14.12 7.96 -1.18
N ALA A 72 -13.77 9.09 -0.66
CA ALA A 72 -13.94 9.35 0.75
C ALA A 72 -15.43 9.52 1.03
N PRO A 73 -16.10 8.50 1.52
CA PRO A 73 -17.53 8.61 1.71
C PRO A 73 -17.84 9.67 2.73
N ALA A 74 -18.88 10.42 2.47
CA ALA A 74 -19.32 11.41 3.42
C ALA A 74 -19.60 10.78 4.78
N SER A 75 -19.94 9.52 4.78
CA SER A 75 -20.21 8.81 6.02
C SER A 75 -19.02 8.83 6.96
N ARG A 76 -17.86 9.06 6.45
CA ARG A 76 -16.68 9.11 7.29
C ARG A 76 -16.67 10.32 8.19
N ALA A 77 -17.43 11.30 7.83
CA ALA A 77 -17.52 12.49 8.65
C ALA A 77 -18.20 12.20 10.00
N ALA A 78 -18.88 11.12 10.06
CA ALA A 78 -19.56 10.76 11.30
C ALA A 78 -18.56 10.34 12.35
#